data_ff2005fbf293ebbca7bd425861bf1ec2
#
_entry.id   ff2005fbf293ebbca7bd425861bf1ec2
#
_cell.length_a   1.000
_cell.length_b   1.000
_cell.length_c   1.000
_cell.angle_alpha   90.00
_cell.angle_beta   90.00
_cell.angle_gamma   90.00
#
_symmetry.space_group_name_H-M   'P 1'
#
loop_
_entity.id
_entity.type
_entity.pdbx_description
1 polymer ?
#
loop_
_entity_poly.entity_id
_entity_poly.type
_entity_poly.pdbx_seq_one_letter_code
_entity_poly.pdbx_strand_id
1 'polypeptide(L)'
;MPHKITSMRHSIFFVIFLAPLLAILAASVTSRADAADPTGVVYKGESGPGAGKHIVMLAGDHEYRSEESLPALGRILAKHYGFTCTVLFTVNKESGEIEPGSSYIRGMEALDSADLAVVFLRFQDFPDNEMKHFDTYIRQGKPVVGLRTSTHAFNMPADRTYAKYSYRFSGDDFKLGFGRQILGETWVAHYGGNHTTSARFIMESDQASHPVLRGVKDVWVQSGAYEAHPIEGSVVLAKSQVIKGMTPDGPPVDGKELMPAAWVRNYHGDAGNEGRVFCSTHGASEDILNDGFRRMVVNACLWALGMEDSIEPDGEIGFVGPYHPVTFNFEGYRRGVKPEELSG
;
A
#
# COMPACT_ATOMS: atom_id res chain seq x y z
N MET A 1 11.80 84.99 -72.48
CA MET A 1 12.09 83.86 -73.40
C MET A 1 12.47 82.66 -72.54
N PRO A 2 11.66 81.65 -72.52
CA PRO A 2 11.90 80.52 -71.63
C PRO A 2 12.48 79.31 -72.36
N HIS A 3 13.50 78.72 -71.81
CA HIS A 3 14.05 77.45 -72.29
C HIS A 3 13.28 76.24 -71.69
N LYS A 4 12.80 75.40 -72.60
CA LYS A 4 12.24 74.08 -72.25
C LYS A 4 13.36 73.12 -71.90
N ILE A 5 13.26 72.46 -70.74
CA ILE A 5 14.11 71.31 -70.38
C ILE A 5 13.23 70.07 -70.36
N THR A 6 13.58 69.13 -71.23
CA THR A 6 12.91 67.87 -71.42
C THR A 6 13.34 66.93 -70.35
N SER A 7 12.39 66.39 -69.57
CA SER A 7 12.64 65.36 -68.51
C SER A 7 12.59 63.98 -69.16
N MET A 8 13.71 63.29 -69.08
CA MET A 8 13.86 61.86 -69.49
C MET A 8 13.52 60.98 -68.30
N ARG A 9 12.42 60.24 -68.36
CA ARG A 9 12.04 59.25 -67.35
C ARG A 9 12.84 57.99 -67.57
N HIS A 10 13.69 57.58 -66.56
CA HIS A 10 14.29 56.26 -66.45
C HIS A 10 13.38 55.34 -65.60
N SER A 11 12.83 54.33 -66.26
CA SER A 11 12.13 53.21 -65.55
C SER A 11 13.14 52.27 -64.99
N ILE A 12 13.22 52.15 -63.67
CA ILE A 12 14.01 51.19 -62.98
C ILE A 12 13.10 49.99 -62.75
N PHE A 13 13.38 48.81 -63.38
CA PHE A 13 12.77 47.54 -63.08
C PHE A 13 13.41 46.96 -61.82
N PHE A 14 12.62 46.88 -60.76
CA PHE A 14 13.00 46.13 -59.59
C PHE A 14 12.62 44.66 -59.84
N VAL A 15 13.63 43.83 -59.99
CA VAL A 15 13.48 42.32 -59.95
C VAL A 15 13.48 41.91 -58.50
N ILE A 16 12.31 41.52 -57.99
CA ILE A 16 12.18 40.92 -56.66
C ILE A 16 12.56 39.43 -56.75
N PHE A 17 13.72 39.09 -56.24
CA PHE A 17 14.10 37.70 -55.99
C PHE A 17 13.35 37.18 -54.77
N LEU A 18 12.32 36.35 -55.01
CA LEU A 18 11.66 35.61 -53.95
C LEU A 18 12.53 34.38 -53.62
N ALA A 19 13.29 34.40 -52.52
CA ALA A 19 13.97 33.22 -51.98
C ALA A 19 12.95 32.39 -51.20
N PRO A 20 12.81 31.08 -51.47
CA PRO A 20 11.97 30.22 -50.64
C PRO A 20 12.66 29.99 -49.27
N LEU A 21 12.03 30.50 -48.22
CA LEU A 21 12.41 30.22 -46.83
C LEU A 21 11.98 28.75 -46.51
N LEU A 22 12.92 27.82 -46.64
CA LEU A 22 12.71 26.42 -46.21
C LEU A 22 12.71 26.41 -44.68
N ALA A 23 11.55 26.44 -44.06
CA ALA A 23 11.39 26.24 -42.65
C ALA A 23 11.62 24.74 -42.36
N ILE A 24 12.81 24.39 -41.88
CA ILE A 24 13.11 23.08 -41.32
C ILE A 24 12.40 23.02 -39.98
N LEU A 25 11.24 22.37 -39.95
CA LEU A 25 10.56 21.98 -38.71
C LEU A 25 11.42 20.90 -38.06
N ALA A 26 12.35 21.28 -37.18
CA ALA A 26 13.01 20.35 -36.28
C ALA A 26 11.96 19.80 -35.30
N ALA A 27 11.35 18.67 -35.65
CA ALA A 27 10.57 17.92 -34.69
C ALA A 27 11.55 17.47 -33.59
N SER A 28 11.50 18.17 -32.45
CA SER A 28 12.12 17.73 -31.23
C SER A 28 11.42 16.44 -30.82
N VAL A 29 11.97 15.31 -31.24
CA VAL A 29 11.66 14.02 -30.63
C VAL A 29 12.28 14.11 -29.23
N THR A 30 11.53 14.66 -28.28
CA THR A 30 11.79 14.40 -26.88
C THR A 30 11.63 12.90 -26.73
N SER A 31 12.73 12.19 -26.68
CA SER A 31 12.82 10.83 -26.16
C SER A 31 12.18 10.90 -24.78
N ARG A 32 10.92 10.48 -24.68
CA ARG A 32 10.30 10.11 -23.42
C ARG A 32 11.19 8.98 -22.95
N ALA A 33 12.09 9.26 -22.00
CA ALA A 33 12.79 8.20 -21.31
C ALA A 33 11.71 7.19 -20.93
N ASP A 34 11.86 5.91 -21.33
CA ASP A 34 10.94 4.85 -21.04
C ASP A 34 10.69 4.83 -19.55
N ALA A 35 9.63 5.52 -19.13
CA ALA A 35 9.03 5.27 -17.82
C ALA A 35 8.46 3.86 -17.97
N ALA A 36 9.29 2.91 -17.56
CA ALA A 36 8.90 1.52 -17.62
C ALA A 36 7.58 1.36 -16.82
N ASP A 37 6.64 0.59 -17.35
CA ASP A 37 5.28 0.46 -16.81
C ASP A 37 5.27 0.15 -15.31
N PRO A 38 4.28 0.68 -14.54
CA PRO A 38 4.11 0.37 -13.12
C PRO A 38 4.00 -1.15 -12.89
N THR A 39 4.60 -1.63 -11.80
CA THR A 39 4.48 -3.05 -11.41
C THR A 39 3.18 -3.30 -10.63
N GLY A 40 2.03 -2.99 -11.22
CA GLY A 40 0.78 -2.98 -10.49
C GLY A 40 -0.47 -3.17 -11.33
N VAL A 41 -1.60 -3.21 -10.64
CA VAL A 41 -2.95 -3.29 -11.20
C VAL A 41 -3.87 -2.26 -10.56
N VAL A 42 -4.85 -1.76 -11.31
CA VAL A 42 -5.82 -0.77 -10.82
C VAL A 42 -7.23 -1.33 -10.92
N TYR A 43 -7.91 -1.38 -9.78
CA TYR A 43 -9.34 -1.69 -9.69
C TYR A 43 -10.11 -0.38 -9.52
N LYS A 44 -11.05 -0.11 -10.42
CA LYS A 44 -11.86 1.12 -10.38
C LYS A 44 -13.27 0.80 -9.93
N GLY A 45 -13.69 1.42 -8.83
CA GLY A 45 -15.07 1.40 -8.42
C GLY A 45 -15.92 2.38 -9.22
N GLU A 46 -17.20 2.05 -9.43
CA GLU A 46 -18.13 2.89 -10.19
C GLU A 46 -18.90 3.86 -9.30
N SER A 47 -19.34 3.38 -8.14
CA SER A 47 -20.16 4.15 -7.19
C SER A 47 -19.98 3.62 -5.77
N GLY A 48 -20.27 4.46 -4.79
CA GLY A 48 -20.17 4.12 -3.38
C GLY A 48 -19.59 5.25 -2.55
N PRO A 49 -19.48 5.07 -1.24
CA PRO A 49 -18.96 6.12 -0.34
C PRO A 49 -17.52 6.50 -0.62
N GLY A 50 -16.72 5.61 -1.22
CA GLY A 50 -15.33 5.84 -1.62
C GLY A 50 -15.14 6.45 -3.00
N ALA A 51 -16.22 6.83 -3.70
CA ALA A 51 -16.10 7.41 -5.04
C ALA A 51 -15.21 8.66 -5.03
N GLY A 52 -14.24 8.70 -5.95
CA GLY A 52 -13.26 9.78 -6.05
C GLY A 52 -12.08 9.66 -5.10
N LYS A 53 -12.03 8.67 -4.21
CA LYS A 53 -10.89 8.40 -3.32
C LYS A 53 -9.98 7.29 -3.86
N HIS A 54 -8.69 7.43 -3.61
CA HIS A 54 -7.66 6.55 -4.10
C HIS A 54 -6.95 5.82 -2.95
N ILE A 55 -6.93 4.49 -3.00
CA ILE A 55 -6.19 3.63 -2.08
C ILE A 55 -5.02 3.01 -2.84
N VAL A 56 -3.80 3.17 -2.33
CA VAL A 56 -2.61 2.49 -2.86
C VAL A 56 -2.21 1.38 -1.90
N MET A 57 -2.03 0.17 -2.43
CA MET A 57 -1.69 -1.03 -1.69
C MET A 57 -0.32 -1.54 -2.13
N LEU A 58 0.58 -1.77 -1.18
CA LEU A 58 1.95 -2.22 -1.44
C LEU A 58 2.10 -3.69 -1.04
N ALA A 59 2.23 -4.58 -2.02
CA ALA A 59 2.38 -6.02 -1.86
C ALA A 59 3.83 -6.45 -2.07
N GLY A 60 4.49 -6.92 -1.03
CA GLY A 60 5.89 -7.36 -1.09
C GLY A 60 6.29 -8.17 0.15
N ASP A 61 5.41 -9.06 0.60
CA ASP A 61 5.71 -10.03 1.65
C ASP A 61 5.97 -11.41 1.04
N HIS A 62 7.13 -11.96 1.28
CA HIS A 62 7.56 -13.22 0.69
C HIS A 62 7.21 -14.48 1.50
N GLU A 63 6.40 -14.35 2.57
CA GLU A 63 5.94 -15.46 3.39
C GLU A 63 4.40 -15.57 3.43
N TYR A 64 3.69 -14.45 3.64
CA TYR A 64 2.27 -14.43 3.98
C TYR A 64 1.33 -14.07 2.81
N ARG A 65 1.85 -14.08 1.57
CA ARG A 65 1.03 -13.95 0.34
C ARG A 65 0.29 -12.62 0.21
N SER A 66 0.96 -11.51 0.49
CA SER A 66 0.40 -10.17 0.24
C SER A 66 -0.08 -9.97 -1.20
N GLU A 67 0.58 -10.60 -2.16
CA GLU A 67 0.25 -10.59 -3.58
C GLU A 67 -1.08 -11.29 -3.92
N GLU A 68 -1.64 -12.05 -2.99
CA GLU A 68 -2.98 -12.65 -3.12
C GLU A 68 -4.03 -11.86 -2.33
N SER A 69 -3.71 -11.48 -1.07
CA SER A 69 -4.68 -10.80 -0.20
C SER A 69 -4.98 -9.36 -0.63
N LEU A 70 -3.99 -8.56 -1.02
CA LEU A 70 -4.21 -7.16 -1.37
C LEU A 70 -5.03 -6.98 -2.65
N PRO A 71 -4.82 -7.76 -3.75
CA PRO A 71 -5.74 -7.71 -4.90
C PRO A 71 -7.18 -8.06 -4.53
N ALA A 72 -7.39 -9.06 -3.67
CA ALA A 72 -8.73 -9.44 -3.23
C ALA A 72 -9.40 -8.31 -2.44
N LEU A 73 -8.69 -7.70 -1.48
CA LEU A 73 -9.17 -6.55 -0.73
C LEU A 73 -9.40 -5.33 -1.64
N GLY A 74 -8.51 -5.08 -2.62
CA GLY A 74 -8.65 -4.01 -3.60
C GLY A 74 -9.94 -4.15 -4.44
N ARG A 75 -10.25 -5.36 -4.90
CA ARG A 75 -11.50 -5.63 -5.62
C ARG A 75 -12.73 -5.44 -4.74
N ILE A 76 -12.69 -5.87 -3.48
CA ILE A 76 -13.77 -5.65 -2.50
C ILE A 76 -14.02 -4.15 -2.32
N LEU A 77 -12.98 -3.38 -2.01
CA LEU A 77 -13.07 -1.94 -1.78
C LEU A 77 -13.51 -1.17 -3.04
N ALA A 78 -13.05 -1.58 -4.21
CA ALA A 78 -13.49 -0.99 -5.47
C ALA A 78 -14.96 -1.32 -5.75
N LYS A 79 -15.34 -2.60 -5.74
CA LYS A 79 -16.66 -3.05 -6.17
C LYS A 79 -17.77 -2.63 -5.21
N HIS A 80 -17.56 -2.82 -3.90
CA HIS A 80 -18.61 -2.60 -2.91
C HIS A 80 -18.63 -1.18 -2.33
N TYR A 81 -17.49 -0.48 -2.38
CA TYR A 81 -17.37 0.85 -1.76
C TYR A 81 -17.02 1.97 -2.75
N GLY A 82 -16.71 1.66 -4.01
CA GLY A 82 -16.50 2.66 -5.05
C GLY A 82 -15.09 3.28 -5.11
N PHE A 83 -14.13 2.75 -4.36
CA PHE A 83 -12.75 3.26 -4.38
C PHE A 83 -12.03 2.97 -5.70
N THR A 84 -11.09 3.82 -6.06
CA THR A 84 -10.01 3.43 -6.96
C THR A 84 -8.90 2.79 -6.13
N CYS A 85 -8.53 1.52 -6.41
CA CYS A 85 -7.50 0.80 -5.68
C CYS A 85 -6.35 0.44 -6.63
N THR A 86 -5.16 0.98 -6.39
CA THR A 86 -3.93 0.60 -7.07
C THR A 86 -3.16 -0.39 -6.19
N VAL A 87 -2.90 -1.59 -6.69
CA VAL A 87 -2.05 -2.58 -6.01
C VAL A 87 -0.72 -2.64 -6.73
N LEU A 88 0.37 -2.32 -6.05
CA LEU A 88 1.74 -2.41 -6.56
C LEU A 88 2.43 -3.64 -5.98
N PHE A 89 3.13 -4.37 -6.82
CA PHE A 89 3.82 -5.60 -6.45
C PHE A 89 5.33 -5.44 -6.57
N THR A 90 6.06 -6.16 -5.73
CA THR A 90 7.46 -6.46 -6.02
C THR A 90 7.50 -7.54 -7.11
N VAL A 91 8.36 -7.32 -8.11
CA VAL A 91 8.46 -8.20 -9.27
C VAL A 91 9.92 -8.56 -9.57
N ASN A 92 10.13 -9.65 -10.26
CA ASN A 92 11.40 -9.94 -10.89
C ASN A 92 11.69 -8.87 -11.96
N LYS A 93 12.85 -8.24 -11.85
CA LYS A 93 13.23 -7.10 -12.72
C LYS A 93 13.32 -7.49 -14.19
N GLU A 94 13.67 -8.75 -14.50
CA GLU A 94 13.92 -9.22 -15.85
C GLU A 94 12.64 -9.78 -16.50
N SER A 95 11.88 -10.62 -15.76
CA SER A 95 10.69 -11.28 -16.29
C SER A 95 9.40 -10.46 -16.12
N GLY A 96 9.36 -9.53 -15.14
CA GLY A 96 8.16 -8.80 -14.75
C GLY A 96 7.16 -9.62 -13.93
N GLU A 97 7.49 -10.86 -13.60
CA GLU A 97 6.66 -11.73 -12.79
C GLU A 97 6.66 -11.28 -11.31
N ILE A 98 5.55 -11.45 -10.62
CA ILE A 98 5.43 -11.16 -9.19
C ILE A 98 6.42 -12.02 -8.42
N GLU A 99 7.34 -11.36 -7.72
CA GLU A 99 8.37 -11.96 -6.89
C GLU A 99 8.44 -11.21 -5.56
N PRO A 100 7.72 -11.68 -4.53
CA PRO A 100 7.48 -10.92 -3.30
C PRO A 100 8.72 -10.49 -2.51
N GLY A 101 9.86 -11.13 -2.69
CA GLY A 101 11.12 -10.81 -2.00
C GLY A 101 12.13 -9.99 -2.82
N SER A 102 11.79 -9.58 -4.03
CA SER A 102 12.77 -9.01 -4.98
C SER A 102 13.23 -7.59 -4.66
N SER A 103 12.52 -6.85 -3.83
CA SER A 103 12.69 -5.41 -3.59
C SER A 103 12.70 -4.53 -4.85
N TYR A 104 12.18 -5.03 -5.96
CA TYR A 104 12.00 -4.26 -7.18
C TYR A 104 10.51 -3.95 -7.39
N ILE A 105 10.18 -2.68 -7.25
CA ILE A 105 8.82 -2.12 -7.40
C ILE A 105 8.91 -0.87 -8.27
N ARG A 106 7.84 -0.54 -8.99
CA ARG A 106 7.70 0.72 -9.74
C ARG A 106 6.27 1.19 -9.68
N GLY A 107 6.09 2.50 -9.78
CA GLY A 107 4.78 3.12 -9.76
C GLY A 107 4.40 3.67 -8.39
N MET A 108 5.36 3.79 -7.45
CA MET A 108 5.07 4.35 -6.13
C MET A 108 4.69 5.83 -6.19
N GLU A 109 4.83 6.52 -7.33
CA GLU A 109 4.24 7.84 -7.57
C GLU A 109 2.72 7.86 -7.43
N ALA A 110 2.05 6.70 -7.50
CA ALA A 110 0.63 6.58 -7.17
C ALA A 110 0.31 7.06 -5.75
N LEU A 111 1.27 6.98 -4.81
CA LEU A 111 1.14 7.49 -3.44
C LEU A 111 0.97 9.02 -3.39
N ASP A 112 1.46 9.76 -4.39
CA ASP A 112 1.34 11.22 -4.41
C ASP A 112 -0.13 11.66 -4.41
N SER A 113 -1.01 10.90 -5.07
CA SER A 113 -2.46 11.13 -5.13
C SER A 113 -3.28 10.25 -4.19
N ALA A 114 -2.66 9.33 -3.45
CA ALA A 114 -3.38 8.42 -2.57
C ALA A 114 -4.00 9.13 -1.36
N ASP A 115 -5.22 8.74 -1.01
CA ASP A 115 -5.88 9.11 0.24
C ASP A 115 -5.51 8.14 1.38
N LEU A 116 -5.22 6.87 1.06
CA LEU A 116 -4.83 5.82 2.00
C LEU A 116 -3.74 4.94 1.41
N ALA A 117 -2.73 4.60 2.23
CA ALA A 117 -1.77 3.53 1.92
C ALA A 117 -2.08 2.28 2.74
N VAL A 118 -2.20 1.12 2.08
CA VAL A 118 -2.23 -0.20 2.72
C VAL A 118 -0.88 -0.87 2.49
N VAL A 119 -0.18 -1.18 3.56
CA VAL A 119 1.19 -1.72 3.51
C VAL A 119 1.17 -3.18 3.95
N PHE A 120 1.70 -4.06 3.12
CA PHE A 120 1.95 -5.45 3.44
C PHE A 120 3.28 -5.89 2.82
N LEU A 121 4.34 -5.45 3.45
CA LEU A 121 5.73 -5.59 3.01
C LEU A 121 6.55 -6.34 4.06
N ARG A 122 7.67 -6.95 3.63
CA ARG A 122 8.63 -7.59 4.52
C ARG A 122 10.06 -7.40 4.03
N PHE A 123 10.91 -6.75 4.84
CA PHE A 123 12.34 -6.55 4.63
C PHE A 123 12.74 -5.93 3.29
N GLN A 124 11.93 -5.04 2.75
CA GLN A 124 12.17 -4.43 1.45
C GLN A 124 13.30 -3.38 1.50
N ASP A 125 14.06 -3.30 0.40
CA ASP A 125 15.06 -2.25 0.11
C ASP A 125 14.73 -1.64 -1.27
N PHE A 126 13.69 -0.82 -1.32
CA PHE A 126 13.25 -0.21 -2.57
C PHE A 126 14.22 0.85 -3.08
N PRO A 127 14.30 1.06 -4.41
CA PRO A 127 15.11 2.13 -5.00
C PRO A 127 14.71 3.51 -4.48
N ASP A 128 15.67 4.42 -4.37
CA ASP A 128 15.45 5.78 -3.83
C ASP A 128 14.42 6.59 -4.64
N ASN A 129 14.36 6.38 -5.96
CA ASN A 129 13.36 7.04 -6.82
C ASN A 129 11.92 6.58 -6.51
N GLU A 130 11.73 5.40 -5.97
CA GLU A 130 10.43 4.90 -5.50
C GLU A 130 10.20 5.32 -4.03
N MET A 131 11.19 5.13 -3.17
CA MET A 131 11.09 5.46 -1.75
C MET A 131 10.80 6.94 -1.48
N LYS A 132 11.19 7.87 -2.36
CA LYS A 132 10.87 9.30 -2.21
C LYS A 132 9.37 9.57 -2.13
N HIS A 133 8.55 8.79 -2.86
CA HIS A 133 7.08 8.92 -2.85
C HIS A 133 6.51 8.39 -1.53
N PHE A 134 7.06 7.28 -1.01
CA PHE A 134 6.70 6.77 0.31
C PHE A 134 7.08 7.74 1.42
N ASP A 135 8.30 8.28 1.41
CA ASP A 135 8.76 9.29 2.38
C ASP A 135 7.87 10.54 2.34
N THR A 136 7.54 11.03 1.15
CA THR A 136 6.65 12.18 0.96
C THR A 136 5.25 11.90 1.54
N TYR A 137 4.69 10.71 1.27
CA TYR A 137 3.39 10.28 1.78
C TYR A 137 3.35 10.28 3.31
N ILE A 138 4.35 9.68 3.96
CA ILE A 138 4.45 9.61 5.43
C ILE A 138 4.65 11.00 6.02
N ARG A 139 5.54 11.81 5.46
CA ARG A 139 5.79 13.19 5.93
C ARG A 139 4.58 14.11 5.79
N GLN A 140 3.66 13.82 4.89
CA GLN A 140 2.37 14.53 4.79
C GLN A 140 1.37 14.16 5.89
N GLY A 141 1.63 13.16 6.72
CA GLY A 141 0.71 12.69 7.75
C GLY A 141 -0.55 12.06 7.17
N LYS A 142 -0.43 11.30 6.08
CA LYS A 142 -1.54 10.60 5.45
C LYS A 142 -1.83 9.24 6.11
N PRO A 143 -3.08 8.72 6.03
CA PRO A 143 -3.50 7.49 6.73
C PRO A 143 -2.76 6.23 6.26
N VAL A 144 -2.54 5.28 7.17
CA VAL A 144 -1.87 4.01 6.89
C VAL A 144 -2.62 2.84 7.50
N VAL A 145 -2.80 1.77 6.74
CA VAL A 145 -3.20 0.44 7.23
C VAL A 145 -2.01 -0.50 7.06
N GLY A 146 -1.48 -1.04 8.16
CA GLY A 146 -0.37 -1.99 8.18
C GLY A 146 -0.82 -3.39 8.52
N LEU A 147 -0.44 -4.39 7.71
CA LEU A 147 -0.80 -5.79 7.91
C LEU A 147 0.45 -6.63 8.14
N ARG A 148 0.36 -7.57 9.08
CA ARG A 148 1.32 -8.63 9.40
C ARG A 148 2.76 -8.11 9.48
N THR A 149 3.57 -8.41 8.48
CA THR A 149 5.00 -8.12 8.41
C THR A 149 5.33 -6.64 8.15
N SER A 150 4.31 -5.80 8.00
CA SER A 150 4.54 -4.35 7.85
C SER A 150 5.25 -3.73 9.06
N THR A 151 5.19 -4.37 10.23
CA THR A 151 5.98 -4.00 11.42
C THR A 151 7.50 -4.10 11.18
N HIS A 152 7.92 -4.82 10.14
CA HIS A 152 9.30 -4.91 9.64
C HIS A 152 9.34 -4.81 8.09
N ALA A 153 8.55 -3.88 7.55
CA ALA A 153 8.40 -3.67 6.11
C ALA A 153 9.74 -3.47 5.39
N PHE A 154 10.65 -2.74 6.02
CA PHE A 154 11.91 -2.32 5.39
C PHE A 154 13.14 -2.84 6.14
N ASN A 155 14.17 -3.20 5.37
CA ASN A 155 15.49 -3.61 5.88
C ASN A 155 16.58 -3.10 4.92
N MET A 156 16.77 -1.80 4.91
CA MET A 156 17.72 -1.11 4.04
C MET A 156 19.11 -1.06 4.68
N PRO A 157 20.20 -1.13 3.90
CA PRO A 157 21.55 -0.80 4.34
C PRO A 157 21.60 0.61 4.95
N ALA A 158 22.52 0.81 5.91
CA ALA A 158 22.61 2.06 6.68
C ALA A 158 23.03 3.29 5.84
N ASP A 159 23.62 3.08 4.68
CA ASP A 159 24.05 4.12 3.74
C ASP A 159 22.97 4.52 2.72
N ARG A 160 21.79 3.89 2.76
CA ARG A 160 20.66 4.26 1.90
C ARG A 160 20.03 5.57 2.37
N THR A 161 19.56 6.37 1.44
CA THR A 161 18.89 7.66 1.70
C THR A 161 17.72 7.52 2.69
N TYR A 162 16.98 6.43 2.58
CA TYR A 162 15.77 6.18 3.38
C TYR A 162 15.97 5.09 4.46
N ALA A 163 17.23 4.81 4.85
CA ALA A 163 17.57 3.81 5.87
C ALA A 163 16.79 3.99 7.19
N LYS A 164 16.35 5.21 7.52
CA LYS A 164 15.53 5.50 8.71
C LYS A 164 14.27 4.65 8.82
N TYR A 165 13.71 4.16 7.69
CA TYR A 165 12.52 3.31 7.69
C TYR A 165 12.78 1.85 8.04
N SER A 166 14.06 1.43 8.09
CA SER A 166 14.45 0.04 8.42
C SER A 166 14.02 -0.34 9.84
N TYR A 167 13.50 -1.56 10.00
CA TYR A 167 12.92 -2.05 11.26
C TYR A 167 13.93 -2.13 12.44
N ARG A 168 15.22 -2.07 12.16
CA ARG A 168 16.33 -2.02 13.15
C ARG A 168 17.09 -0.71 13.13
N PHE A 169 16.52 0.33 12.53
CA PHE A 169 17.18 1.64 12.52
C PHE A 169 17.48 2.10 13.95
N SER A 170 18.71 2.54 14.20
CA SER A 170 19.21 2.88 15.53
C SER A 170 19.35 4.39 15.79
N GLY A 171 19.07 5.23 14.78
CA GLY A 171 19.06 6.69 14.96
C GLY A 171 17.93 7.13 15.85
N ASP A 172 18.19 8.11 16.73
CA ASP A 172 17.26 8.52 17.79
C ASP A 172 15.98 9.16 17.25
N ASP A 173 16.06 9.80 16.10
CA ASP A 173 14.95 10.51 15.45
C ASP A 173 13.87 9.58 14.87
N PHE A 174 14.24 8.33 14.47
CA PHE A 174 13.33 7.36 13.88
C PHE A 174 13.63 5.92 14.30
N LYS A 175 14.00 5.72 15.56
CA LYS A 175 14.43 4.43 16.12
C LYS A 175 13.44 3.32 15.87
N LEU A 176 13.93 2.17 15.37
CA LEU A 176 13.17 0.97 14.98
C LEU A 176 12.21 1.22 13.78
N GLY A 177 12.45 2.29 13.04
CA GLY A 177 11.92 2.52 11.71
C GLY A 177 10.41 2.68 11.58
N PHE A 178 9.92 2.41 10.37
CA PHE A 178 8.53 2.57 9.99
C PHE A 178 7.56 1.83 10.92
N GLY A 179 7.86 0.59 11.26
CA GLY A 179 7.02 -0.20 12.15
C GLY A 179 6.80 0.52 13.48
N ARG A 180 7.88 0.86 14.18
CA ARG A 180 7.78 1.47 15.52
C ARG A 180 7.22 2.88 15.48
N GLN A 181 7.70 3.72 14.55
CA GLN A 181 7.38 5.15 14.55
C GLN A 181 6.00 5.45 13.95
N ILE A 182 5.61 4.71 12.93
CA ILE A 182 4.33 4.95 12.24
C ILE A 182 3.27 3.95 12.71
N LEU A 183 3.53 2.63 12.59
CA LEU A 183 2.55 1.62 12.96
C LEU A 183 2.41 1.41 14.48
N GLY A 184 3.39 1.84 15.26
CA GLY A 184 3.39 1.73 16.72
C GLY A 184 4.12 0.51 17.26
N GLU A 185 4.57 -0.40 16.43
CA GLU A 185 5.36 -1.56 16.85
C GLU A 185 6.29 -2.01 15.72
N THR A 186 7.51 -2.42 16.10
CA THR A 186 8.41 -3.18 15.24
C THR A 186 8.28 -4.68 15.53
N TRP A 187 8.64 -5.53 14.58
CA TRP A 187 8.64 -6.97 14.82
C TRP A 187 9.68 -7.36 15.89
N VAL A 188 9.23 -8.09 16.87
CA VAL A 188 10.06 -8.63 17.97
C VAL A 188 10.31 -10.13 17.75
N ALA A 189 9.25 -10.93 17.77
CA ALA A 189 9.31 -12.38 17.65
C ALA A 189 7.94 -12.99 17.30
N HIS A 190 7.93 -14.23 16.88
CA HIS A 190 6.71 -15.04 16.90
C HIS A 190 6.31 -15.35 18.34
N TYR A 191 5.00 -15.26 18.63
CA TYR A 191 4.44 -15.59 19.95
C TYR A 191 3.65 -16.91 19.88
N GLY A 192 4.37 -17.97 19.59
CA GLY A 192 3.87 -19.32 19.35
C GLY A 192 4.72 -19.98 18.27
N GLY A 193 4.34 -21.19 17.87
CA GLY A 193 5.02 -21.88 16.77
C GLY A 193 4.48 -21.42 15.43
N ASN A 194 5.31 -20.85 14.59
CA ASN A 194 4.91 -20.51 13.21
C ASN A 194 4.52 -21.81 12.48
N HIS A 195 3.44 -21.78 11.69
CA HIS A 195 2.85 -22.93 11.00
C HIS A 195 2.37 -24.09 11.90
N THR A 196 2.38 -23.93 13.22
CA THR A 196 1.90 -24.94 14.17
C THR A 196 0.90 -24.39 15.18
N THR A 197 0.77 -23.07 15.27
CA THR A 197 -0.24 -22.38 16.07
C THR A 197 -0.96 -21.36 15.21
N SER A 198 -2.25 -21.20 15.46
CA SER A 198 -3.12 -20.17 14.91
C SER A 198 -3.51 -19.18 16.00
N ALA A 199 -4.40 -18.24 15.70
CA ALA A 199 -4.84 -17.26 16.68
C ALA A 199 -6.35 -17.02 16.62
N ARG A 200 -6.97 -16.81 17.79
CA ARG A 200 -8.32 -16.28 17.94
C ARG A 200 -8.24 -14.89 18.54
N PHE A 201 -9.02 -13.95 17.98
CA PHE A 201 -9.05 -12.60 18.53
C PHE A 201 -10.05 -12.52 19.69
N ILE A 202 -9.58 -11.90 20.77
CA ILE A 202 -10.39 -11.47 21.90
C ILE A 202 -10.49 -9.96 21.80
N MET A 203 -11.68 -9.45 21.52
CA MET A 203 -11.93 -8.00 21.40
C MET A 203 -11.85 -7.34 22.79
N GLU A 204 -11.24 -6.16 22.87
CA GLU A 204 -11.22 -5.38 24.11
C GLU A 204 -12.62 -4.83 24.37
N SER A 205 -13.17 -5.14 25.55
CA SER A 205 -14.56 -4.83 25.88
C SER A 205 -14.84 -3.34 25.97
N ASP A 206 -13.86 -2.55 26.40
CA ASP A 206 -13.91 -1.08 26.45
C ASP A 206 -13.80 -0.42 25.05
N GLN A 207 -13.39 -1.19 24.04
CA GLN A 207 -13.31 -0.75 22.64
C GLN A 207 -14.46 -1.30 21.76
N ALA A 208 -15.43 -1.99 22.33
CA ALA A 208 -16.51 -2.67 21.58
C ALA A 208 -17.33 -1.73 20.67
N SER A 209 -17.37 -0.44 20.98
CA SER A 209 -18.05 0.59 20.18
C SER A 209 -17.16 1.21 19.09
N HIS A 210 -15.86 0.87 19.03
CA HIS A 210 -14.97 1.45 18.05
C HIS A 210 -15.40 1.08 16.62
N PRO A 211 -15.44 2.04 15.67
CA PRO A 211 -15.97 1.81 14.32
C PRO A 211 -15.30 0.64 13.59
N VAL A 212 -14.00 0.41 13.76
CA VAL A 212 -13.28 -0.72 13.17
C VAL A 212 -13.84 -2.07 13.60
N LEU A 213 -14.43 -2.17 14.81
CA LEU A 213 -15.01 -3.40 15.34
C LEU A 213 -16.48 -3.60 14.98
N ARG A 214 -17.12 -2.65 14.30
CA ARG A 214 -18.53 -2.70 13.95
C ARG A 214 -18.85 -3.92 13.06
N GLY A 215 -19.70 -4.82 13.54
CA GLY A 215 -20.07 -6.06 12.85
C GLY A 215 -18.99 -7.14 12.82
N VAL A 216 -17.82 -6.92 13.46
CA VAL A 216 -16.74 -7.92 13.57
C VAL A 216 -17.14 -8.99 14.59
N LYS A 217 -17.05 -10.27 14.17
CA LYS A 217 -17.40 -11.44 14.99
C LYS A 217 -16.47 -12.62 14.66
N ASP A 218 -16.26 -13.49 15.63
CA ASP A 218 -15.61 -14.80 15.46
C ASP A 218 -14.31 -14.77 14.63
N VAL A 219 -13.41 -13.86 14.98
CA VAL A 219 -12.14 -13.77 14.28
C VAL A 219 -11.22 -14.91 14.70
N TRP A 220 -10.99 -15.81 13.77
CA TRP A 220 -9.92 -16.79 13.82
C TRP A 220 -9.06 -16.66 12.57
N VAL A 221 -7.74 -16.73 12.74
CA VAL A 221 -6.75 -16.53 11.68
C VAL A 221 -5.70 -17.64 11.72
N GLN A 222 -5.26 -18.08 10.55
CA GLN A 222 -4.26 -19.14 10.45
C GLN A 222 -2.86 -18.66 10.85
N SER A 223 -2.55 -17.40 10.58
CA SER A 223 -1.24 -16.86 10.96
C SER A 223 -1.09 -16.80 12.48
N GLY A 224 0.02 -17.32 13.01
CA GLY A 224 0.31 -17.29 14.44
C GLY A 224 0.53 -15.87 14.97
N ALA A 225 0.36 -15.66 16.27
CA ALA A 225 0.56 -14.36 16.90
C ALA A 225 2.02 -13.89 16.85
N TYR A 226 2.23 -12.57 16.87
CA TYR A 226 3.52 -11.94 17.18
C TYR A 226 3.55 -11.50 18.64
N GLU A 227 4.73 -11.50 19.24
CA GLU A 227 4.98 -10.70 20.42
C GLU A 227 4.89 -9.22 20.03
N ALA A 228 4.03 -8.45 20.71
CA ALA A 228 3.76 -7.07 20.36
C ALA A 228 3.47 -6.23 21.61
N HIS A 229 4.10 -5.06 21.67
CA HIS A 229 3.96 -4.05 22.72
C HIS A 229 3.83 -2.67 22.07
N PRO A 230 2.65 -2.34 21.50
CA PRO A 230 2.44 -1.06 20.84
C PRO A 230 2.82 0.12 21.73
N ILE A 231 3.43 1.14 21.13
CA ILE A 231 3.87 2.33 21.88
C ILE A 231 2.69 3.07 22.51
N GLU A 232 2.99 3.88 23.52
CA GLU A 232 2.03 4.77 24.15
C GLU A 232 1.25 5.61 23.13
N GLY A 233 -0.03 5.84 23.39
CA GLY A 233 -0.95 6.48 22.45
C GLY A 233 -1.59 5.52 21.44
N SER A 234 -1.22 4.22 21.46
CA SER A 234 -1.92 3.19 20.68
C SER A 234 -3.13 2.66 21.48
N VAL A 235 -4.27 2.51 20.80
CA VAL A 235 -5.48 1.92 21.36
C VAL A 235 -5.61 0.50 20.83
N VAL A 236 -5.42 -0.50 21.68
CA VAL A 236 -5.57 -1.91 21.31
C VAL A 236 -7.06 -2.22 21.16
N LEU A 237 -7.46 -2.76 20.01
CA LEU A 237 -8.84 -3.13 19.68
C LEU A 237 -9.09 -4.63 19.95
N ALA A 238 -8.08 -5.44 19.72
CA ALA A 238 -8.16 -6.88 19.90
C ALA A 238 -6.80 -7.47 20.29
N LYS A 239 -6.85 -8.57 21.04
CA LYS A 239 -5.68 -9.38 21.41
C LYS A 239 -5.78 -10.78 20.83
N SER A 240 -4.66 -11.37 20.45
CA SER A 240 -4.55 -12.76 20.01
C SER A 240 -4.47 -13.70 21.21
N GLN A 241 -5.38 -14.65 21.25
CA GLN A 241 -5.24 -15.90 22.00
C GLN A 241 -4.53 -16.91 21.09
N VAL A 242 -3.40 -17.43 21.51
CA VAL A 242 -2.67 -18.47 20.77
C VAL A 242 -3.44 -19.78 20.83
N ILE A 243 -3.77 -20.35 19.68
CA ILE A 243 -4.50 -21.61 19.53
C ILE A 243 -3.54 -22.72 19.08
N LYS A 244 -3.64 -23.86 19.72
CA LYS A 244 -2.86 -25.04 19.36
C LYS A 244 -3.38 -25.64 18.06
N GLY A 245 -2.49 -25.77 17.07
CA GLY A 245 -2.84 -26.26 15.73
C GLY A 245 -3.32 -25.15 14.79
N MET A 246 -3.71 -25.58 13.59
CA MET A 246 -4.06 -24.73 12.45
C MET A 246 -5.55 -24.86 12.11
N THR A 247 -6.39 -25.08 13.10
CA THR A 247 -7.84 -25.19 12.95
C THR A 247 -8.56 -24.34 13.99
N PRO A 248 -9.76 -23.82 13.69
CA PRO A 248 -10.50 -22.96 14.62
C PRO A 248 -10.94 -23.67 15.92
N ASP A 249 -11.03 -25.00 15.91
CA ASP A 249 -11.49 -25.78 17.06
C ASP A 249 -10.34 -26.16 18.04
N GLY A 250 -9.12 -25.72 17.73
CA GLY A 250 -7.97 -25.95 18.60
C GLY A 250 -8.14 -25.30 19.99
N PRO A 251 -7.64 -25.95 21.08
CA PRO A 251 -7.66 -25.33 22.39
C PRO A 251 -6.62 -24.20 22.48
N PRO A 252 -6.81 -23.21 23.38
CA PRO A 252 -5.76 -22.27 23.74
C PRO A 252 -4.47 -22.96 24.16
N VAL A 253 -3.34 -22.35 23.87
CA VAL A 253 -2.04 -22.82 24.37
C VAL A 253 -1.88 -22.37 25.82
N ASP A 254 -1.68 -23.34 26.72
CA ASP A 254 -1.51 -23.10 28.16
C ASP A 254 -0.32 -22.17 28.45
N GLY A 255 -0.51 -21.24 29.40
CA GLY A 255 0.53 -20.33 29.85
C GLY A 255 0.91 -19.24 28.85
N LYS A 256 0.19 -19.09 27.72
CA LYS A 256 0.34 -17.96 26.81
C LYS A 256 -0.66 -16.86 27.15
N GLU A 257 -0.13 -15.68 27.48
CA GLU A 257 -0.96 -14.48 27.68
C GLU A 257 -1.52 -13.98 26.35
N LEU A 258 -2.55 -13.15 26.44
CA LEU A 258 -3.10 -12.47 25.25
C LEU A 258 -2.12 -11.41 24.75
N MET A 259 -1.82 -11.41 23.45
CA MET A 259 -0.94 -10.42 22.81
C MET A 259 -1.73 -9.43 21.94
N PRO A 260 -1.38 -8.14 21.93
CA PRO A 260 -2.00 -7.18 20.98
C PRO A 260 -1.98 -7.72 19.55
N ALA A 261 -3.15 -7.75 18.91
CA ALA A 261 -3.36 -8.30 17.56
C ALA A 261 -3.75 -7.24 16.55
N ALA A 262 -4.53 -6.25 17.01
CA ALA A 262 -4.98 -5.14 16.20
C ALA A 262 -5.10 -3.88 17.08
N TRP A 263 -4.61 -2.76 16.58
CA TRP A 263 -4.67 -1.47 17.28
C TRP A 263 -4.79 -0.32 16.28
N VAL A 264 -5.18 0.82 16.82
CA VAL A 264 -5.21 2.10 16.11
C VAL A 264 -4.37 3.14 16.85
N ARG A 265 -3.86 4.11 16.11
CA ARG A 265 -3.16 5.26 16.64
C ARG A 265 -3.14 6.41 15.62
N ASN A 266 -2.65 7.55 16.04
CA ASN A 266 -2.29 8.64 15.14
C ASN A 266 -0.77 8.83 15.11
N TYR A 267 -0.26 9.38 14.00
CA TYR A 267 1.10 9.90 13.90
C TYR A 267 1.08 11.29 13.26
N HIS A 268 2.13 12.06 13.44
CA HIS A 268 2.20 13.40 12.88
C HIS A 268 3.14 13.45 11.69
N GLY A 269 2.69 14.08 10.63
CA GLY A 269 3.52 14.49 9.51
C GLY A 269 4.28 15.79 9.82
N ASP A 270 5.20 16.18 8.92
CA ASP A 270 6.07 17.35 9.12
C ASP A 270 5.31 18.68 9.30
N ALA A 271 4.15 18.82 8.66
CA ALA A 271 3.30 20.00 8.79
C ALA A 271 2.32 19.93 9.97
N GLY A 272 2.45 18.93 10.84
CA GLY A 272 1.55 18.70 11.97
C GLY A 272 0.21 18.06 11.61
N ASN A 273 0.02 17.64 10.36
CA ASN A 273 -1.15 16.85 9.99
C ASN A 273 -1.13 15.50 10.70
N GLU A 274 -2.28 15.05 11.15
CA GLU A 274 -2.44 13.75 11.79
C GLU A 274 -2.89 12.67 10.78
N GLY A 275 -2.07 11.62 10.65
CA GLY A 275 -2.43 10.40 9.92
C GLY A 275 -2.98 9.34 10.85
N ARG A 276 -4.19 8.86 10.56
CA ARG A 276 -4.76 7.71 11.26
C ARG A 276 -4.07 6.41 10.83
N VAL A 277 -3.75 5.57 11.77
CA VAL A 277 -3.08 4.28 11.54
C VAL A 277 -3.91 3.16 12.13
N PHE A 278 -4.16 2.13 11.34
CA PHE A 278 -4.53 0.81 11.83
C PHE A 278 -3.36 -0.15 11.58
N CYS A 279 -3.06 -0.98 12.57
CA CYS A 279 -2.07 -2.04 12.43
C CYS A 279 -2.64 -3.36 12.97
N SER A 280 -2.42 -4.44 12.21
CA SER A 280 -2.66 -5.80 12.69
C SER A 280 -1.40 -6.66 12.54
N THR A 281 -1.08 -7.46 13.57
CA THR A 281 -0.02 -8.47 13.53
C THR A 281 -0.43 -9.72 12.74
N HIS A 282 -1.60 -9.69 12.08
CA HIS A 282 -2.15 -10.74 11.22
C HIS A 282 -2.50 -10.14 9.86
N GLY A 283 -2.80 -11.00 8.87
CA GLY A 283 -3.15 -10.56 7.52
C GLY A 283 -2.65 -11.49 6.42
N ALA A 284 -2.19 -12.71 6.75
CA ALA A 284 -1.87 -13.70 5.73
C ALA A 284 -3.04 -13.87 4.73
N SER A 285 -2.74 -14.32 3.53
CA SER A 285 -3.77 -14.52 2.50
C SER A 285 -4.96 -15.35 2.99
N GLU A 286 -4.70 -16.38 3.78
CA GLU A 286 -5.74 -17.24 4.34
C GLU A 286 -6.51 -16.56 5.49
N ASP A 287 -5.92 -15.59 6.18
CA ASP A 287 -6.59 -14.88 7.28
C ASP A 287 -7.82 -14.11 6.81
N ILE A 288 -7.79 -13.55 5.59
CA ILE A 288 -8.95 -12.83 5.04
C ILE A 288 -10.08 -13.75 4.57
N LEU A 289 -9.91 -15.08 4.59
CA LEU A 289 -11.02 -16.02 4.42
C LEU A 289 -11.99 -15.94 5.60
N ASN A 290 -11.51 -15.57 6.80
CA ASN A 290 -12.37 -15.31 7.94
C ASN A 290 -13.13 -13.98 7.75
N ASP A 291 -14.46 -14.04 7.76
CA ASP A 291 -15.32 -12.88 7.53
C ASP A 291 -15.12 -11.76 8.56
N GLY A 292 -14.91 -12.13 9.83
CA GLY A 292 -14.67 -11.17 10.89
C GLY A 292 -13.35 -10.40 10.69
N PHE A 293 -12.27 -11.10 10.31
CA PHE A 293 -10.99 -10.46 10.03
C PHE A 293 -11.06 -9.58 8.77
N ARG A 294 -11.65 -10.10 7.69
CA ARG A 294 -11.84 -9.35 6.45
C ARG A 294 -12.65 -8.09 6.68
N ARG A 295 -13.75 -8.17 7.46
CA ARG A 295 -14.56 -7.01 7.88
C ARG A 295 -13.74 -6.00 8.66
N MET A 296 -12.94 -6.44 9.62
CA MET A 296 -12.06 -5.57 10.40
C MET A 296 -11.12 -4.77 9.50
N VAL A 297 -10.50 -5.40 8.50
CA VAL A 297 -9.58 -4.72 7.56
C VAL A 297 -10.32 -3.73 6.66
N VAL A 298 -11.50 -4.09 6.15
CA VAL A 298 -12.34 -3.17 5.34
C VAL A 298 -12.77 -1.96 6.19
N ASN A 299 -13.27 -2.21 7.40
CA ASN A 299 -13.64 -1.14 8.33
C ASN A 299 -12.45 -0.24 8.69
N ALA A 300 -11.26 -0.83 8.84
CA ALA A 300 -10.04 -0.07 9.11
C ALA A 300 -9.68 0.88 7.96
N CYS A 301 -9.86 0.47 6.71
CA CYS A 301 -9.67 1.34 5.56
C CYS A 301 -10.66 2.53 5.57
N LEU A 302 -11.93 2.27 5.84
CA LEU A 302 -12.95 3.31 5.94
C LEU A 302 -12.68 4.25 7.12
N TRP A 303 -12.36 3.70 8.30
CA TRP A 303 -12.04 4.48 9.49
C TRP A 303 -10.79 5.35 9.29
N ALA A 304 -9.74 4.81 8.69
CA ALA A 304 -8.52 5.56 8.42
C ALA A 304 -8.76 6.78 7.52
N LEU A 305 -9.74 6.69 6.62
CA LEU A 305 -10.19 7.77 5.74
C LEU A 305 -11.20 8.75 6.37
N GLY A 306 -11.57 8.57 7.65
CA GLY A 306 -12.58 9.40 8.31
C GLY A 306 -13.99 9.14 7.81
N MET A 307 -14.28 7.91 7.39
CA MET A 307 -15.56 7.51 6.78
C MET A 307 -16.34 6.58 7.72
N GLU A 308 -16.32 6.83 9.01
CA GLU A 308 -16.98 6.00 10.05
C GLU A 308 -18.49 5.83 9.83
N ASP A 309 -19.14 6.85 9.25
CA ASP A 309 -20.56 6.84 8.96
C ASP A 309 -20.92 5.87 7.82
N SER A 310 -19.92 5.47 7.03
CA SER A 310 -20.06 4.48 5.95
C SER A 310 -19.77 3.05 6.39
N ILE A 311 -19.44 2.84 7.66
CA ILE A 311 -19.19 1.50 8.21
C ILE A 311 -20.50 0.93 8.72
N GLU A 312 -21.12 0.01 7.95
CA GLU A 312 -22.31 -0.71 8.37
C GLU A 312 -21.95 -2.06 9.01
N PRO A 313 -22.68 -2.52 10.05
CA PRO A 313 -22.36 -3.80 10.71
C PRO A 313 -22.43 -5.01 9.78
N ASP A 314 -23.28 -4.95 8.77
CA ASP A 314 -23.52 -5.94 7.74
C ASP A 314 -23.04 -5.49 6.34
N GLY A 315 -22.25 -4.42 6.27
CA GLY A 315 -21.68 -3.90 5.02
C GLY A 315 -21.04 -5.02 4.19
N GLU A 316 -21.13 -4.88 2.88
CA GLU A 316 -20.70 -5.95 1.96
C GLU A 316 -19.17 -6.12 1.98
N ILE A 317 -18.73 -7.35 2.23
CA ILE A 317 -17.31 -7.73 2.27
C ILE A 317 -17.03 -8.98 1.43
N GLY A 318 -18.00 -9.45 0.66
CA GLY A 318 -17.87 -10.64 -0.18
C GLY A 318 -16.74 -10.51 -1.19
N PHE A 319 -16.04 -11.61 -1.45
CA PHE A 319 -15.02 -11.62 -2.48
C PHE A 319 -15.60 -11.32 -3.85
N VAL A 320 -14.87 -10.53 -4.62
CA VAL A 320 -15.18 -10.22 -6.02
C VAL A 320 -14.35 -11.14 -6.90
N GLY A 321 -15.02 -12.11 -7.52
CA GLY A 321 -14.36 -13.21 -8.21
C GLY A 321 -13.83 -14.32 -7.28
N PRO A 322 -13.28 -15.40 -7.85
CA PRO A 322 -12.74 -16.52 -7.07
C PRO A 322 -11.57 -16.09 -6.20
N TYR A 323 -11.53 -16.56 -4.96
CA TYR A 323 -10.41 -16.37 -4.06
C TYR A 323 -10.01 -17.71 -3.43
N HIS A 324 -8.91 -18.26 -3.89
CA HIS A 324 -8.33 -19.53 -3.46
C HIS A 324 -6.85 -19.34 -3.15
N PRO A 325 -6.53 -18.74 -1.98
CA PRO A 325 -5.14 -18.46 -1.63
C PRO A 325 -4.36 -19.74 -1.41
N VAL A 326 -3.06 -19.69 -1.70
CA VAL A 326 -2.15 -20.74 -1.31
C VAL A 326 -1.73 -20.55 0.14
N THR A 327 -1.42 -21.67 0.83
CA THR A 327 -0.94 -21.63 2.20
C THR A 327 0.35 -20.83 2.31
N PHE A 328 0.37 -19.92 3.26
CA PHE A 328 1.52 -19.05 3.48
C PHE A 328 2.76 -19.86 3.90
N ASN A 329 3.85 -19.63 3.22
CA ASN A 329 5.19 -20.12 3.56
C ASN A 329 6.22 -19.37 2.70
N PHE A 330 7.50 -19.48 3.04
CA PHE A 330 8.58 -18.99 2.21
C PHE A 330 8.56 -19.71 0.85
N GLU A 331 8.85 -18.98 -0.23
CA GLU A 331 8.88 -19.50 -1.61
C GLU A 331 7.56 -20.13 -2.11
N GLY A 332 6.46 -20.03 -1.35
CA GLY A 332 5.17 -20.62 -1.69
C GLY A 332 4.33 -19.83 -2.71
N TYR A 333 4.80 -18.67 -3.18
CA TYR A 333 4.04 -17.84 -4.13
C TYR A 333 3.90 -18.52 -5.51
N ARG A 334 2.85 -18.15 -6.24
CA ARG A 334 2.60 -18.67 -7.59
C ARG A 334 3.58 -18.02 -8.56
N ARG A 335 4.39 -18.86 -9.19
CA ARG A 335 5.36 -18.41 -10.19
C ARG A 335 4.71 -18.22 -11.55
N GLY A 336 5.32 -17.38 -12.40
CA GLY A 336 4.83 -17.11 -13.75
C GLY A 336 3.65 -16.14 -13.81
N VAL A 337 3.22 -15.56 -12.69
CA VAL A 337 2.10 -14.60 -12.63
C VAL A 337 2.62 -13.19 -12.78
N LYS A 338 2.02 -12.41 -13.66
CA LYS A 338 2.32 -10.99 -13.84
C LYS A 338 1.20 -10.11 -13.28
N PRO A 339 1.50 -8.86 -12.85
CA PRO A 339 0.48 -7.96 -12.31
C PRO A 339 -0.75 -7.77 -13.20
N GLU A 340 -0.57 -7.65 -14.52
CA GLU A 340 -1.65 -7.44 -15.48
C GLU A 340 -2.64 -8.61 -15.54
N GLU A 341 -2.22 -9.82 -15.19
CA GLU A 341 -3.09 -11.01 -15.15
C GLU A 341 -4.10 -10.96 -13.99
N LEU A 342 -3.87 -10.06 -13.01
CA LEU A 342 -4.75 -9.86 -11.86
C LEU A 342 -5.78 -8.75 -12.08
N SER A 343 -5.85 -8.18 -13.30
CA SER A 343 -6.73 -7.04 -13.64
C SER A 343 -8.21 -7.40 -13.78
N GLY A 344 -8.57 -8.68 -13.79
CA GLY A 344 -9.94 -9.20 -14.03
C GLY A 344 -10.83 -9.27 -12.80
#